data_e2bb7c53b30ecf12f7d7de8a201d8f78
#
_entry.id   e2bb7c53b30ecf12f7d7de8a201d8f78
#
_cell.length_a   1.000
_cell.length_b   1.000
_cell.length_c   1.000
_cell.angle_alpha   90.00
_cell.angle_beta   90.00
_cell.angle_gamma   90.00
#
_symmetry.space_group_name_H-M   'P 1'
#
loop_
_entity.id
_entity.type
_entity.pdbx_description
1 polymer ?
#
loop_
_entity_poly.entity_id
_entity_poly.type
_entity_poly.pdbx_seq_one_letter_code
_entity_poly.pdbx_strand_id
1 'polypeptide(L)'
;LLRYKHFNGTEGNSPEMRESDPYGTASSLQPDIEDINQDNTLNDSERFYRYHISLRKEDMQRVGQQHIASIMETKVNLRNKETAMVKWYQFKIPLRGDSAMMKKVGNIRNFKSIRFARIYMTNFSQETHLRFASLDLVRGEWRSYTRGLYQNIANNQYNIANPYTSSGSMDVEAVNIEENSNRVPINYVLPPGISRQTDPGQAQLIAQNEQAMVFRLHELPQKDARAVYKNVVYDMRQYKRLQMFVHAECLPHFDPIKDKDVTCFIRMGSDLKNNYYEYEIPLVLTPEGIYSDNNPQDRLKVWPEANTFDFELQALTNAKMERNRSKRAGNTNVGNTIPYETYDPDDLDNKITVLGNPTLEDIQSIMIGVRNKTNQEVSAEVWVNELRLSQFNEKGGVAAMANAALSISD
;
A
#
# COMPACT_ATOMS: atom_id res chain seq x y z
N LEU A 1 -24.81 -33.03 25.64
CA LEU A 1 -25.47 -33.73 24.52
C LEU A 1 -26.56 -32.88 23.86
N LEU A 2 -27.41 -32.18 24.60
CA LEU A 2 -28.44 -31.29 24.05
C LEU A 2 -27.85 -30.17 23.18
N ARG A 3 -26.67 -29.67 23.50
CA ARG A 3 -25.98 -28.62 22.77
C ARG A 3 -25.66 -28.98 21.32
N TYR A 4 -25.49 -30.27 21.02
CA TYR A 4 -25.11 -30.77 19.70
C TYR A 4 -26.19 -31.59 19.01
N LYS A 5 -27.36 -31.74 19.65
CA LYS A 5 -28.43 -32.63 19.19
C LYS A 5 -29.01 -32.26 17.82
N HIS A 6 -28.89 -30.98 17.44
CA HIS A 6 -29.45 -30.45 16.21
C HIS A 6 -28.36 -29.90 15.30
N PHE A 7 -27.11 -30.24 15.56
CA PHE A 7 -25.98 -29.75 14.79
C PHE A 7 -25.78 -30.67 13.60
N ASN A 8 -25.91 -30.11 12.41
CA ASN A 8 -25.67 -30.81 11.16
C ASN A 8 -24.44 -30.20 10.48
N GLY A 9 -23.29 -30.77 10.78
CA GLY A 9 -22.01 -30.27 10.34
C GLY A 9 -21.55 -29.02 11.10
N THR A 10 -20.34 -28.57 10.82
CA THR A 10 -19.70 -27.46 11.50
C THR A 10 -20.13 -26.11 10.95
N GLU A 11 -20.81 -26.08 9.83
CA GLU A 11 -21.35 -24.85 9.23
C GLU A 11 -22.70 -24.42 9.79
N GLY A 12 -23.33 -25.24 10.62
CA GLY A 12 -24.61 -24.91 11.27
C GLY A 12 -25.79 -24.79 10.31
N ASN A 13 -25.75 -25.50 9.18
CA ASN A 13 -26.79 -25.47 8.16
C ASN A 13 -28.02 -26.31 8.53
N SER A 14 -28.09 -26.81 9.74
CA SER A 14 -29.29 -27.49 10.21
C SER A 14 -30.46 -26.51 10.25
N PRO A 15 -31.64 -26.88 9.74
CA PRO A 15 -32.83 -26.04 9.82
C PRO A 15 -33.21 -25.79 11.27
N GLU A 16 -33.72 -24.61 11.57
CA GLU A 16 -34.30 -24.31 12.88
C GLU A 16 -35.42 -25.28 13.18
N MET A 17 -35.26 -26.03 14.28
CA MET A 17 -36.30 -26.93 14.74
C MET A 17 -37.43 -26.17 15.42
N ARG A 18 -38.65 -26.43 14.99
CA ARG A 18 -39.82 -26.01 15.74
C ARG A 18 -39.96 -26.90 17.01
N GLU A 19 -40.37 -26.30 18.11
CA GLU A 19 -40.59 -27.05 19.38
C GLU A 19 -41.47 -28.30 19.24
N SER A 20 -42.29 -28.34 18.19
CA SER A 20 -43.19 -29.47 17.89
C SER A 20 -42.53 -30.65 17.18
N ASP A 21 -41.26 -30.52 16.76
CA ASP A 21 -40.61 -31.56 15.96
C ASP A 21 -39.28 -32.00 16.62
N PRO A 22 -39.32 -32.90 17.60
CA PRO A 22 -38.17 -33.31 18.40
C PRO A 22 -37.10 -34.06 17.61
N TYR A 23 -37.38 -34.50 16.39
CA TYR A 23 -36.45 -35.19 15.51
C TYR A 23 -36.57 -34.62 14.10
N GLY A 24 -35.80 -33.59 13.82
CA GLY A 24 -35.75 -33.04 12.47
C GLY A 24 -35.29 -34.09 11.45
N THR A 25 -36.20 -34.46 10.56
CA THR A 25 -35.90 -35.38 9.45
C THR A 25 -34.98 -34.79 8.38
N ALA A 26 -34.68 -33.50 8.48
CA ALA A 26 -33.81 -32.78 7.54
C ALA A 26 -32.33 -32.78 7.93
N SER A 27 -31.93 -33.44 9.04
CA SER A 27 -30.51 -33.57 9.39
C SER A 27 -29.84 -34.58 8.47
N SER A 28 -28.76 -34.17 7.80
CA SER A 28 -27.92 -35.03 6.99
C SER A 28 -26.87 -35.73 7.86
N LEU A 29 -26.61 -37.00 7.63
CA LEU A 29 -25.49 -37.72 8.24
C LEU A 29 -24.17 -37.48 7.51
N GLN A 30 -24.23 -36.83 6.36
CA GLN A 30 -23.04 -36.50 5.58
C GLN A 30 -22.44 -35.19 6.03
N PRO A 31 -21.09 -35.06 6.01
CA PRO A 31 -20.44 -33.79 6.21
C PRO A 31 -20.93 -32.79 5.18
N ASP A 32 -21.10 -31.54 5.60
CA ASP A 32 -21.56 -30.46 4.78
C ASP A 32 -20.45 -29.98 3.80
N ILE A 33 -20.41 -28.71 3.43
CA ILE A 33 -19.40 -28.12 2.55
C ILE A 33 -17.97 -28.34 3.05
N GLU A 34 -17.80 -28.75 4.28
CA GLU A 34 -16.48 -29.13 4.83
C GLU A 34 -15.89 -30.41 4.23
N ASP A 35 -16.70 -31.27 3.67
CA ASP A 35 -16.24 -32.42 2.88
C ASP A 35 -15.73 -31.96 1.51
N ILE A 36 -14.58 -31.30 1.51
CA ILE A 36 -13.99 -30.63 0.33
C ILE A 36 -13.58 -31.61 -0.75
N ASN A 37 -13.18 -32.80 -0.36
CA ASN A 37 -12.78 -33.87 -1.27
C ASN A 37 -13.97 -34.75 -1.68
N GLN A 38 -15.15 -34.54 -1.11
CA GLN A 38 -16.41 -35.26 -1.38
C GLN A 38 -16.27 -36.78 -1.17
N ASP A 39 -15.51 -37.16 -0.15
CA ASP A 39 -15.35 -38.57 0.21
C ASP A 39 -16.38 -39.05 1.27
N ASN A 40 -17.28 -38.17 1.68
CA ASN A 40 -18.31 -38.38 2.68
C ASN A 40 -17.77 -38.74 4.08
N THR A 41 -16.53 -38.32 4.36
CA THR A 41 -15.92 -38.53 5.68
C THR A 41 -15.48 -37.18 6.29
N LEU A 42 -15.53 -37.12 7.63
CA LEU A 42 -14.92 -36.02 8.38
C LEU A 42 -13.43 -36.29 8.52
N ASN A 43 -12.61 -35.38 7.99
CA ASN A 43 -11.19 -35.50 8.12
C ASN A 43 -10.72 -35.07 9.52
N ASP A 44 -10.14 -35.98 10.28
CA ASP A 44 -9.64 -35.74 11.65
C ASP A 44 -8.42 -34.81 11.70
N SER A 45 -7.74 -34.63 10.59
CA SER A 45 -6.53 -33.79 10.51
C SER A 45 -6.72 -32.56 9.66
N GLU A 46 -7.15 -31.50 10.26
CA GLU A 46 -7.29 -30.22 9.61
C GLU A 46 -5.98 -29.41 9.58
N ARG A 47 -5.80 -28.63 8.52
CA ARG A 47 -4.64 -27.76 8.34
C ARG A 47 -5.13 -26.39 7.97
N PHE A 48 -4.94 -25.42 8.88
CA PHE A 48 -5.44 -24.07 8.66
C PHE A 48 -4.58 -23.01 9.34
N TYR A 49 -4.74 -21.77 8.89
CA TYR A 49 -4.26 -20.58 9.58
C TYR A 49 -5.43 -20.03 10.39
N ARG A 50 -5.20 -19.78 11.67
CA ARG A 50 -6.18 -19.18 12.56
C ARG A 50 -5.75 -17.78 12.93
N TYR A 51 -6.64 -16.82 12.72
CA TYR A 51 -6.50 -15.44 13.11
C TYR A 51 -7.49 -15.17 14.24
N HIS A 52 -7.03 -14.48 15.27
CA HIS A 52 -7.86 -14.17 16.44
C HIS A 52 -8.01 -12.65 16.57
N ILE A 53 -9.24 -12.19 16.71
CA ILE A 53 -9.59 -10.79 16.95
C ILE A 53 -10.43 -10.74 18.22
N SER A 54 -10.05 -9.88 19.17
CA SER A 54 -10.87 -9.62 20.34
C SER A 54 -11.90 -8.53 20.04
N LEU A 55 -13.17 -8.83 20.28
CA LEU A 55 -14.27 -7.88 20.14
C LEU A 55 -14.65 -7.23 21.49
N ARG A 56 -13.78 -7.28 22.49
CA ARG A 56 -13.98 -6.59 23.77
C ARG A 56 -13.90 -5.08 23.58
N LYS A 57 -14.70 -4.33 24.30
CA LYS A 57 -14.74 -2.87 24.19
C LYS A 57 -13.38 -2.22 24.45
N GLU A 58 -12.61 -2.79 25.38
CA GLU A 58 -11.28 -2.31 25.76
C GLU A 58 -10.27 -2.48 24.62
N ASP A 59 -10.44 -3.53 23.81
CA ASP A 59 -9.54 -3.89 22.72
C ASP A 59 -9.90 -3.21 21.39
N MET A 60 -11.08 -2.55 21.32
CA MET A 60 -11.62 -1.94 20.10
C MET A 60 -11.70 -0.40 20.18
N GLN A 61 -10.88 0.25 20.96
CA GLN A 61 -11.01 1.69 21.22
C GLN A 61 -10.37 2.56 20.16
N ARG A 62 -9.33 2.10 19.49
CA ARG A 62 -8.53 2.91 18.54
C ARG A 62 -8.07 2.10 17.34
N VAL A 63 -7.86 2.85 16.27
CA VAL A 63 -7.15 2.37 15.07
C VAL A 63 -5.76 1.82 15.45
N GLY A 64 -5.34 0.74 14.81
CA GLY A 64 -4.10 0.02 15.10
C GLY A 64 -4.22 -1.09 16.14
N GLN A 65 -5.28 -1.11 16.96
CA GLN A 65 -5.55 -2.23 17.89
C GLN A 65 -6.30 -3.35 17.15
N GLN A 66 -5.98 -4.61 17.45
CA GLN A 66 -6.69 -5.82 16.93
C GLN A 66 -6.91 -5.81 15.41
N HIS A 67 -5.97 -5.26 14.64
CA HIS A 67 -6.11 -5.07 13.18
C HIS A 67 -7.20 -4.09 12.75
N ILE A 68 -7.65 -3.20 13.62
CA ILE A 68 -8.59 -2.15 13.24
C ILE A 68 -7.86 -1.12 12.36
N ALA A 69 -8.24 -1.06 11.10
CA ALA A 69 -7.70 -0.10 10.14
C ALA A 69 -8.46 1.23 10.17
N SER A 70 -9.78 1.18 10.44
CA SER A 70 -10.62 2.38 10.49
C SER A 70 -11.81 2.17 11.42
N ILE A 71 -12.27 3.26 12.04
CA ILE A 71 -13.50 3.31 12.83
C ILE A 71 -14.33 4.45 12.27
N MET A 72 -15.52 4.14 11.78
CA MET A 72 -16.45 5.12 11.22
C MET A 72 -17.73 5.18 12.05
N GLU A 73 -18.11 6.39 12.46
CA GLU A 73 -19.38 6.65 13.15
C GLU A 73 -20.40 7.19 12.15
N THR A 74 -21.57 6.59 12.11
CA THR A 74 -22.65 7.04 11.25
C THR A 74 -23.99 7.10 12.00
N LYS A 75 -24.82 8.06 11.62
CA LYS A 75 -26.19 8.17 12.13
C LYS A 75 -27.10 7.23 11.33
N VAL A 76 -27.83 6.39 12.04
CA VAL A 76 -28.85 5.51 11.44
C VAL A 76 -30.22 5.83 12.01
N ASN A 77 -31.23 5.80 11.15
CA ASN A 77 -32.62 5.94 11.57
C ASN A 77 -33.15 4.58 11.98
N LEU A 78 -33.57 4.46 13.22
CA LEU A 78 -34.18 3.23 13.74
C LEU A 78 -35.65 3.12 13.30
N ARG A 79 -36.23 1.92 13.42
CA ARG A 79 -37.66 1.68 13.11
C ARG A 79 -38.62 2.52 13.93
N ASN A 80 -38.23 2.91 15.16
CA ASN A 80 -38.99 3.77 16.05
C ASN A 80 -38.87 5.27 15.70
N LYS A 81 -38.25 5.63 14.56
CA LYS A 81 -37.95 6.99 14.10
C LYS A 81 -36.93 7.77 14.95
N GLU A 82 -36.29 7.12 15.91
CA GLU A 82 -35.15 7.69 16.61
C GLU A 82 -33.88 7.54 15.79
N THR A 83 -32.89 8.40 16.04
CA THR A 83 -31.58 8.31 15.44
C THR A 83 -30.60 7.71 16.45
N ALA A 84 -29.79 6.73 16.02
CA ALA A 84 -28.71 6.18 16.82
C ALA A 84 -27.38 6.37 16.10
N MET A 85 -26.30 6.60 16.87
CA MET A 85 -24.94 6.55 16.36
C MET A 85 -24.46 5.12 16.36
N VAL A 86 -24.02 4.62 15.20
CA VAL A 86 -23.49 3.27 15.03
C VAL A 86 -22.05 3.37 14.61
N LYS A 87 -21.20 2.54 15.23
CA LYS A 87 -19.78 2.42 14.88
C LYS A 87 -19.57 1.23 13.97
N TRP A 88 -18.92 1.46 12.84
CA TRP A 88 -18.43 0.45 11.94
C TRP A 88 -16.93 0.33 12.12
N TYR A 89 -16.44 -0.89 12.19
CA TYR A 89 -15.02 -1.21 12.34
C TYR A 89 -14.55 -1.90 11.08
N GLN A 90 -13.51 -1.36 10.47
CA GLN A 90 -12.82 -2.01 9.37
C GLN A 90 -11.60 -2.75 9.93
N PHE A 91 -11.55 -4.06 9.72
CA PHE A 91 -10.41 -4.89 10.10
C PHE A 91 -9.58 -5.22 8.87
N LYS A 92 -8.27 -5.04 8.96
CA LYS A 92 -7.30 -5.40 7.93
C LYS A 92 -6.38 -6.48 8.47
N ILE A 93 -6.70 -7.72 8.17
CA ILE A 93 -6.00 -8.88 8.70
C ILE A 93 -4.91 -9.31 7.72
N PRO A 94 -3.60 -9.17 8.05
CA PRO A 94 -2.53 -9.64 7.18
C PRO A 94 -2.53 -11.16 7.17
N LEU A 95 -2.83 -11.76 6.02
CA LEU A 95 -2.84 -13.22 5.86
C LEU A 95 -1.45 -13.82 5.83
N ARG A 96 -0.41 -13.04 5.48
CA ARG A 96 0.99 -13.46 5.41
C ARG A 96 1.83 -12.56 6.29
N GLY A 97 2.73 -13.14 7.05
CA GLY A 97 3.64 -12.43 7.96
C GLY A 97 3.68 -13.08 9.34
N ASP A 98 4.62 -12.69 10.16
CA ASP A 98 4.70 -13.11 11.55
C ASP A 98 3.80 -12.21 12.40
N SER A 99 2.51 -12.46 12.36
CA SER A 99 1.57 -11.81 13.26
C SER A 99 1.46 -12.63 14.55
N ALA A 100 1.60 -11.99 15.69
CA ALA A 100 1.35 -12.60 16.99
C ALA A 100 -0.09 -13.17 17.11
N MET A 101 -0.99 -12.72 16.24
CA MET A 101 -2.39 -13.15 16.19
C MET A 101 -2.64 -14.30 15.21
N MET A 102 -1.63 -14.71 14.44
CA MET A 102 -1.75 -15.85 13.51
C MET A 102 -1.19 -17.12 14.15
N LYS A 103 -2.02 -18.15 14.22
CA LYS A 103 -1.60 -19.48 14.64
C LYS A 103 -1.73 -20.48 13.49
N LYS A 104 -0.68 -21.25 13.24
CA LYS A 104 -0.70 -22.39 12.33
C LYS A 104 -1.20 -23.63 13.06
N VAL A 105 -2.18 -24.31 12.49
CA VAL A 105 -2.71 -25.57 12.99
C VAL A 105 -2.44 -26.65 11.95
N GLY A 106 -1.98 -27.81 12.41
CA GLY A 106 -1.51 -28.86 11.54
C GLY A 106 -0.23 -28.50 10.79
N ASN A 107 0.12 -29.28 9.78
CA ASN A 107 1.34 -29.09 8.98
C ASN A 107 1.14 -28.16 7.77
N ILE A 108 0.38 -27.07 7.92
CA ILE A 108 0.19 -26.11 6.83
C ILE A 108 1.48 -25.31 6.59
N ARG A 109 1.98 -25.33 5.36
CA ARG A 109 3.28 -24.72 4.99
C ARG A 109 3.13 -23.45 4.16
N ASN A 110 2.04 -23.33 3.39
CA ASN A 110 1.88 -22.23 2.45
C ASN A 110 0.39 -21.98 2.12
N PHE A 111 0.14 -20.88 1.39
CA PHE A 111 -1.19 -20.45 0.94
C PHE A 111 -1.52 -20.88 -0.50
N LYS A 112 -0.86 -21.89 -1.06
CA LYS A 112 -1.07 -22.26 -2.47
C LYS A 112 -2.43 -22.91 -2.73
N SER A 113 -2.98 -23.58 -1.74
CA SER A 113 -4.26 -24.29 -1.85
C SER A 113 -5.10 -24.07 -0.59
N ILE A 114 -5.67 -22.87 -0.47
CA ILE A 114 -6.67 -22.55 0.52
C ILE A 114 -8.04 -22.77 -0.13
N ARG A 115 -8.86 -23.62 0.44
CA ARG A 115 -10.15 -24.01 -0.16
C ARG A 115 -11.33 -23.26 0.43
N PHE A 116 -11.27 -22.90 1.71
CA PHE A 116 -12.34 -22.16 2.37
C PHE A 116 -11.79 -21.20 3.43
N ALA A 117 -12.60 -20.23 3.81
CA ALA A 117 -12.41 -19.37 4.96
C ALA A 117 -13.63 -19.48 5.86
N ARG A 118 -13.40 -19.63 7.17
CA ARG A 118 -14.46 -19.72 8.19
C ARG A 118 -14.29 -18.60 9.20
N ILE A 119 -15.39 -17.98 9.55
CA ILE A 119 -15.49 -17.05 10.68
C ILE A 119 -16.32 -17.74 11.76
N TYR A 120 -15.80 -17.83 12.96
CA TYR A 120 -16.55 -18.30 14.12
C TYR A 120 -16.34 -17.36 15.31
N MET A 121 -17.31 -17.29 16.18
CA MET A 121 -17.33 -16.38 17.30
C MET A 121 -17.64 -17.15 18.58
N THR A 122 -16.94 -16.78 19.66
CA THR A 122 -17.05 -17.46 20.94
C THR A 122 -17.03 -16.48 22.11
N ASN A 123 -17.43 -16.96 23.28
CA ASN A 123 -17.29 -16.28 24.58
C ASN A 123 -18.13 -14.99 24.72
N PHE A 124 -19.27 -14.90 24.08
CA PHE A 124 -20.24 -13.85 24.37
C PHE A 124 -20.93 -14.09 25.72
N SER A 125 -20.91 -13.07 26.57
CA SER A 125 -21.58 -13.13 27.89
C SER A 125 -23.07 -12.79 27.82
N GLN A 126 -23.49 -12.14 26.72
CA GLN A 126 -24.86 -11.73 26.47
C GLN A 126 -25.20 -11.86 24.99
N GLU A 127 -26.48 -11.79 24.67
CA GLU A 127 -26.94 -11.75 23.29
C GLU A 127 -26.30 -10.58 22.54
N THR A 128 -25.71 -10.89 21.39
CA THR A 128 -24.95 -9.90 20.60
C THR A 128 -25.30 -10.05 19.13
N HIS A 129 -25.65 -8.94 18.51
CA HIS A 129 -25.90 -8.85 17.08
C HIS A 129 -24.72 -8.24 16.36
N LEU A 130 -24.09 -8.98 15.47
CA LEU A 130 -23.02 -8.51 14.61
C LEU A 130 -23.53 -8.35 13.18
N ARG A 131 -23.14 -7.27 12.53
CA ARG A 131 -23.47 -6.99 11.13
C ARG A 131 -22.18 -6.94 10.33
N PHE A 132 -22.12 -7.69 9.25
CA PHE A 132 -21.03 -7.69 8.28
C PHE A 132 -21.46 -6.92 7.06
N ALA A 133 -20.65 -5.96 6.62
CA ALA A 133 -20.89 -5.19 5.41
C ALA A 133 -20.23 -5.88 4.21
N SER A 134 -18.93 -6.18 4.32
CA SER A 134 -18.17 -6.85 3.26
C SER A 134 -17.06 -7.73 3.87
N LEU A 135 -16.60 -8.69 3.09
CA LEU A 135 -15.42 -9.51 3.36
C LEU A 135 -14.65 -9.66 2.05
N ASP A 136 -13.56 -8.94 1.93
CA ASP A 136 -12.77 -8.90 0.70
C ASP A 136 -11.39 -9.49 0.91
N LEU A 137 -10.93 -10.31 -0.04
CA LEU A 137 -9.56 -10.76 -0.13
C LEU A 137 -8.77 -9.78 -1.01
N VAL A 138 -8.01 -8.91 -0.37
CA VAL A 138 -7.23 -7.88 -1.06
C VAL A 138 -5.85 -8.40 -1.39
N ARG A 139 -5.48 -8.33 -2.67
CA ARG A 139 -4.12 -8.57 -3.14
C ARG A 139 -3.47 -7.25 -3.50
N GLY A 140 -2.55 -6.80 -2.64
CA GLY A 140 -1.69 -5.66 -2.98
C GLY A 140 -0.51 -6.12 -3.85
N GLU A 141 -0.23 -5.40 -4.94
CA GLU A 141 1.02 -5.56 -5.70
C GLU A 141 2.18 -4.91 -4.95
N TRP A 142 1.92 -3.86 -4.22
CA TRP A 142 2.86 -3.16 -3.36
C TRP A 142 3.03 -3.88 -2.01
N ARG A 143 4.26 -4.01 -1.57
CA ARG A 143 4.64 -4.69 -0.33
C ARG A 143 5.32 -3.70 0.60
N SER A 144 4.98 -3.73 1.88
CA SER A 144 5.69 -2.93 2.88
C SER A 144 7.16 -3.34 2.94
N TYR A 145 8.05 -2.33 2.92
CA TYR A 145 9.47 -2.54 3.07
C TYR A 145 9.80 -2.59 4.57
N THR A 146 10.25 -3.75 5.04
CA THR A 146 10.40 -4.04 6.48
C THR A 146 11.80 -3.78 7.03
N ARG A 147 12.68 -3.12 6.28
CA ARG A 147 14.04 -2.79 6.73
C ARG A 147 14.16 -1.30 6.97
N GLY A 148 15.04 -0.92 7.91
CA GLY A 148 15.31 0.49 8.21
C GLY A 148 15.81 1.26 6.98
N LEU A 149 15.31 2.46 6.83
CA LEU A 149 15.74 3.42 5.81
C LEU A 149 16.36 4.66 6.47
N TYR A 150 16.78 4.51 7.71
CA TYR A 150 17.41 5.57 8.51
C TYR A 150 18.67 6.10 7.81
N GLN A 151 18.73 7.40 7.63
CA GLN A 151 19.89 8.10 7.08
C GLN A 151 20.78 8.59 8.22
N ASN A 152 21.90 7.92 8.46
CA ASN A 152 22.87 8.40 9.43
C ASN A 152 23.79 9.45 8.78
N ILE A 153 23.54 10.71 9.08
CA ILE A 153 24.27 11.85 8.49
C ILE A 153 25.72 11.91 9.02
N ALA A 154 26.00 11.39 10.22
CA ALA A 154 27.31 11.53 10.86
C ALA A 154 28.44 10.75 10.17
N ASN A 155 28.12 9.66 9.46
CA ASN A 155 29.11 8.77 8.86
C ASN A 155 28.93 8.54 7.36
N ASN A 156 28.05 9.28 6.66
CA ASN A 156 27.67 9.03 5.27
C ASN A 156 27.37 7.55 4.95
N GLN A 157 27.04 6.75 5.95
CA GLN A 157 26.66 5.37 5.79
C GLN A 157 25.16 5.26 5.97
N TYR A 158 24.46 4.83 4.92
CA TYR A 158 23.11 4.33 5.07
C TYR A 158 23.21 3.04 5.90
N ASN A 159 22.81 3.13 7.15
CA ASN A 159 22.72 1.96 7.99
C ASN A 159 21.51 1.13 7.54
N ILE A 160 21.75 0.25 6.57
CA ILE A 160 20.78 -0.75 6.08
C ILE A 160 20.70 -1.90 7.11
N ALA A 161 21.10 -1.65 8.33
CA ALA A 161 21.18 -2.65 9.36
C ALA A 161 19.80 -2.88 9.99
N ASN A 162 19.33 -4.10 9.82
CA ASN A 162 18.33 -4.81 10.63
C ASN A 162 16.85 -4.43 10.49
N PRO A 163 15.95 -5.39 10.77
CA PRO A 163 14.52 -5.12 10.85
C PRO A 163 14.25 -3.96 11.81
N TYR A 164 13.20 -3.21 11.55
CA TYR A 164 12.84 -2.06 12.37
C TYR A 164 12.96 -2.31 13.85
N THR A 165 13.80 -1.50 14.50
CA THR A 165 13.83 -1.37 15.95
C THR A 165 13.12 -0.10 16.42
N SER A 166 12.61 0.72 15.49
CA SER A 166 11.95 1.98 15.79
C SER A 166 10.43 1.79 16.00
N SER A 167 9.87 2.61 16.88
CA SER A 167 8.47 2.58 17.30
C SER A 167 7.46 2.98 16.22
N GLY A 168 7.88 3.76 15.22
CA GLY A 168 6.96 4.29 14.20
C GLY A 168 6.43 3.23 13.23
N SER A 169 5.15 3.30 12.93
CA SER A 169 4.46 2.42 11.97
C SER A 169 3.97 3.15 10.73
N MET A 170 3.69 2.40 9.68
CA MET A 170 3.04 2.87 8.48
C MET A 170 1.96 1.89 8.06
N ASP A 171 0.73 2.39 7.99
CA ASP A 171 -0.38 1.66 7.39
C ASP A 171 -0.53 2.06 5.92
N VAL A 172 -0.81 1.06 5.09
CA VAL A 172 -1.02 1.27 3.65
C VAL A 172 -2.45 0.93 3.32
N GLU A 173 -3.18 1.91 2.80
CA GLU A 173 -4.59 1.83 2.49
C GLU A 173 -4.87 2.37 1.09
N ALA A 174 -6.13 2.44 0.72
CA ALA A 174 -6.60 3.13 -0.49
C ALA A 174 -7.64 4.17 -0.11
N VAL A 175 -7.59 5.31 -0.75
CA VAL A 175 -8.63 6.34 -0.72
C VAL A 175 -9.20 6.47 -2.13
N ASN A 176 -10.50 6.61 -2.26
CA ASN A 176 -11.17 6.65 -3.55
C ASN A 176 -12.32 7.66 -3.60
N ILE A 177 -12.73 8.02 -4.80
CA ILE A 177 -13.76 9.05 -5.01
C ILE A 177 -15.16 8.62 -4.53
N GLU A 178 -15.47 7.34 -4.53
CA GLU A 178 -16.81 6.85 -4.18
C GLU A 178 -17.03 6.80 -2.67
N GLU A 179 -16.04 6.36 -1.91
CA GLU A 179 -16.15 6.17 -0.47
C GLU A 179 -15.68 7.41 0.31
N ASN A 180 -14.71 8.16 -0.23
CA ASN A 180 -14.00 9.21 0.50
C ASN A 180 -14.31 10.63 -0.01
N SER A 181 -15.31 10.80 -0.87
CA SER A 181 -15.75 12.14 -1.33
C SER A 181 -16.27 13.06 -0.21
N ASN A 182 -16.65 12.50 0.94
CA ASN A 182 -17.11 13.23 2.11
C ASN A 182 -16.20 13.02 3.34
N ARG A 183 -14.98 12.54 3.14
CA ARG A 183 -14.01 12.34 4.22
C ARG A 183 -13.61 13.66 4.87
N VAL A 184 -13.27 13.62 6.18
CA VAL A 184 -12.76 14.74 6.97
C VAL A 184 -11.39 14.29 7.55
N PRO A 185 -10.37 15.14 7.65
CA PRO A 185 -10.36 16.60 7.45
C PRO A 185 -10.31 17.05 5.98
N ILE A 186 -9.83 16.22 5.07
CA ILE A 186 -9.74 16.51 3.64
C ILE A 186 -10.42 15.38 2.87
N ASN A 187 -11.37 15.73 2.01
CA ASN A 187 -12.03 14.76 1.17
C ASN A 187 -11.23 14.45 -0.09
N TYR A 188 -11.42 13.24 -0.63
CA TYR A 188 -10.78 12.85 -1.88
C TYR A 188 -11.42 13.59 -3.07
N VAL A 189 -10.56 14.13 -3.91
CA VAL A 189 -10.89 14.67 -5.24
C VAL A 189 -9.91 14.12 -6.26
N LEU A 190 -10.30 14.06 -7.53
CA LEU A 190 -9.44 13.55 -8.61
C LEU A 190 -8.20 14.44 -8.81
N PRO A 191 -7.04 13.85 -9.13
CA PRO A 191 -5.89 14.64 -9.52
C PRO A 191 -6.16 15.53 -10.75
N PRO A 192 -5.44 16.65 -10.89
CA PRO A 192 -5.60 17.54 -12.02
C PRO A 192 -5.38 16.81 -13.35
N GLY A 193 -6.28 17.03 -14.31
CA GLY A 193 -6.22 16.40 -15.63
C GLY A 193 -6.66 14.93 -15.67
N ILE A 194 -6.97 14.32 -14.55
CA ILE A 194 -7.53 12.96 -14.51
C ILE A 194 -9.04 13.02 -14.57
N SER A 195 -9.63 12.12 -15.36
CA SER A 195 -11.07 11.91 -15.47
C SER A 195 -11.40 10.44 -15.32
N ARG A 196 -12.54 10.17 -14.69
CA ARG A 196 -13.03 8.79 -14.55
C ARG A 196 -13.40 8.22 -15.93
N GLN A 197 -12.87 7.06 -16.22
CA GLN A 197 -13.24 6.34 -17.43
C GLN A 197 -14.61 5.68 -17.24
N THR A 198 -15.44 5.72 -18.29
CA THR A 198 -16.70 4.98 -18.32
C THR A 198 -16.47 3.64 -19.00
N ASP A 199 -17.04 2.58 -18.46
CA ASP A 199 -16.97 1.25 -19.07
C ASP A 199 -17.96 1.16 -20.25
N PRO A 200 -17.48 1.13 -21.50
CA PRO A 200 -18.36 1.09 -22.67
C PRO A 200 -19.11 -0.25 -22.82
N GLY A 201 -18.75 -1.27 -22.05
CA GLY A 201 -19.37 -2.59 -22.09
C GLY A 201 -20.63 -2.75 -21.24
N GLN A 202 -20.94 -1.76 -20.39
CA GLN A 202 -22.13 -1.81 -19.54
C GLN A 202 -23.26 -0.94 -20.09
N ALA A 203 -24.48 -1.46 -19.99
CA ALA A 203 -25.68 -0.75 -20.44
C ALA A 203 -25.97 0.55 -19.66
N GLN A 204 -25.42 0.69 -18.47
CA GLN A 204 -25.35 1.93 -17.70
C GLN A 204 -23.92 2.46 -17.75
N LEU A 205 -23.77 3.74 -18.10
CA LEU A 205 -22.51 4.45 -18.12
C LEU A 205 -22.00 4.64 -16.67
N ILE A 206 -21.49 3.58 -16.05
CA ILE A 206 -20.91 3.63 -14.72
C ILE A 206 -19.46 4.06 -14.87
N ALA A 207 -19.12 5.18 -14.26
CA ALA A 207 -17.73 5.64 -14.21
C ALA A 207 -16.92 4.73 -13.29
N GLN A 208 -15.73 4.30 -13.74
CA GLN A 208 -14.84 3.48 -12.93
C GLN A 208 -14.43 4.22 -11.65
N ASN A 209 -14.30 3.48 -10.55
CA ASN A 209 -13.81 4.05 -9.31
C ASN A 209 -12.32 4.39 -9.46
N GLU A 210 -11.96 5.60 -9.09
CA GLU A 210 -10.58 6.08 -9.14
C GLU A 210 -10.05 6.18 -7.70
N GLN A 211 -8.81 5.73 -7.48
CA GLN A 211 -8.25 5.57 -6.14
C GLN A 211 -6.77 5.92 -6.08
N ALA A 212 -6.36 6.42 -4.92
CA ALA A 212 -4.96 6.65 -4.58
C ALA A 212 -4.49 5.69 -3.47
N MET A 213 -3.22 5.39 -3.45
CA MET A 213 -2.60 4.64 -2.36
C MET A 213 -2.25 5.61 -1.23
N VAL A 214 -2.63 5.26 -0.01
CA VAL A 214 -2.44 6.06 1.20
C VAL A 214 -1.34 5.47 2.05
N PHE A 215 -0.44 6.32 2.51
CA PHE A 215 0.54 6.04 3.56
C PHE A 215 0.15 6.80 4.82
N ARG A 216 -0.35 6.10 5.82
CA ARG A 216 -0.63 6.69 7.12
C ARG A 216 0.52 6.38 8.07
N LEU A 217 1.27 7.41 8.41
CA LEU A 217 2.46 7.34 9.25
C LEU A 217 2.12 7.69 10.68
N HIS A 218 2.47 6.82 11.60
CA HIS A 218 2.28 7.03 13.03
C HIS A 218 3.64 7.09 13.71
N GLU A 219 3.91 8.23 14.36
CA GLU A 219 5.10 8.44 15.18
C GLU A 219 6.39 8.02 14.45
N LEU A 220 6.53 8.44 13.18
CA LEU A 220 7.71 8.14 12.39
C LEU A 220 8.93 8.83 13.02
N PRO A 221 9.93 8.07 13.48
CA PRO A 221 11.09 8.65 14.16
C PRO A 221 11.85 9.65 13.31
N GLN A 222 12.63 10.50 14.00
CA GLN A 222 13.50 11.48 13.35
C GLN A 222 14.40 10.84 12.29
N LYS A 223 14.49 11.45 11.12
CA LYS A 223 15.36 11.01 10.01
C LYS A 223 15.11 9.59 9.50
N ASP A 224 14.05 8.92 9.96
CA ASP A 224 13.65 7.61 9.46
C ASP A 224 12.67 7.73 8.30
N ALA A 225 12.44 6.63 7.62
CA ALA A 225 11.51 6.55 6.50
C ALA A 225 10.75 5.23 6.51
N ARG A 226 9.56 5.25 5.91
CA ARG A 226 8.77 4.06 5.63
C ARG A 226 8.43 4.04 4.16
N ALA A 227 8.36 2.85 3.59
CA ALA A 227 8.15 2.70 2.18
C ALA A 227 7.40 1.41 1.81
N VAL A 228 6.83 1.42 0.64
CA VAL A 228 6.36 0.23 -0.06
C VAL A 228 7.20 0.00 -1.31
N TYR A 229 7.28 -1.23 -1.76
CA TYR A 229 7.97 -1.58 -2.99
C TYR A 229 7.18 -2.58 -3.83
N LYS A 230 7.45 -2.54 -5.12
CA LYS A 230 6.93 -3.49 -6.11
C LYS A 230 8.08 -4.01 -6.95
N ASN A 231 8.12 -5.32 -7.16
CA ASN A 231 9.04 -5.90 -8.13
C ASN A 231 8.46 -5.73 -9.53
N VAL A 232 9.27 -5.24 -10.43
CA VAL A 232 8.94 -4.96 -11.82
C VAL A 232 10.07 -5.47 -12.72
N VAL A 233 9.87 -5.43 -14.02
CA VAL A 233 10.94 -5.61 -15.00
C VAL A 233 10.67 -4.59 -16.09
N TYR A 234 11.33 -3.44 -15.99
CA TYR A 234 11.14 -2.34 -16.92
C TYR A 234 12.47 -1.85 -17.51
N ASP A 235 12.46 -1.64 -18.83
CA ASP A 235 13.43 -0.79 -19.51
C ASP A 235 12.84 0.63 -19.64
N MET A 236 13.34 1.55 -18.82
CA MET A 236 12.83 2.91 -18.76
C MET A 236 13.52 3.85 -19.75
N ARG A 237 14.55 3.40 -20.49
CA ARG A 237 15.31 4.24 -21.45
C ARG A 237 14.45 4.77 -22.60
N GLN A 238 13.33 4.10 -22.86
CA GLN A 238 12.40 4.48 -23.93
C GLN A 238 11.47 5.64 -23.54
N TYR A 239 11.48 6.04 -22.28
CA TYR A 239 10.65 7.11 -21.76
C TYR A 239 11.52 8.30 -21.34
N LYS A 240 10.98 9.51 -21.47
CA LYS A 240 11.71 10.72 -21.07
C LYS A 240 11.38 11.14 -19.64
N ARG A 241 10.13 11.03 -19.22
CA ARG A 241 9.67 11.59 -17.95
C ARG A 241 8.98 10.52 -17.08
N LEU A 242 9.13 10.70 -15.77
CA LEU A 242 8.36 9.99 -14.76
C LEU A 242 7.46 10.99 -14.04
N GLN A 243 6.20 10.63 -13.87
CA GLN A 243 5.19 11.47 -13.26
C GLN A 243 4.41 10.70 -12.18
N MET A 244 4.04 11.40 -11.09
CA MET A 244 3.19 10.89 -10.02
C MET A 244 2.62 12.06 -9.22
N PHE A 245 1.34 12.03 -8.89
CA PHE A 245 0.73 12.99 -8.00
C PHE A 245 0.91 12.57 -6.54
N VAL A 246 1.14 13.55 -5.66
CA VAL A 246 1.26 13.33 -4.23
C VAL A 246 0.44 14.38 -3.49
N HIS A 247 -0.30 13.92 -2.50
CA HIS A 247 -1.01 14.73 -1.50
C HIS A 247 -0.38 14.48 -0.13
N ALA A 248 -0.35 15.50 0.72
CA ALA A 248 0.10 15.38 2.09
C ALA A 248 -0.80 16.16 3.05
N GLU A 249 -1.11 15.56 4.19
CA GLU A 249 -1.90 16.18 5.24
C GLU A 249 -1.41 15.80 6.64
N CYS A 250 -1.76 16.62 7.64
CA CYS A 250 -1.56 16.29 9.05
C CYS A 250 -2.56 15.22 9.48
N LEU A 251 -2.12 14.26 10.29
CA LEU A 251 -3.06 13.35 10.93
C LEU A 251 -3.78 14.06 12.08
N PRO A 252 -5.13 13.96 12.17
CA PRO A 252 -5.89 14.47 13.30
C PRO A 252 -5.40 13.89 14.63
N HIS A 253 -5.41 14.70 15.68
CA HIS A 253 -5.00 14.32 17.06
C HIS A 253 -3.51 14.08 17.28
N PHE A 254 -2.66 14.41 16.33
CA PHE A 254 -1.21 14.43 16.47
C PHE A 254 -0.67 15.85 16.40
N ASP A 255 0.59 16.03 16.78
CA ASP A 255 1.25 17.32 16.68
C ASP A 255 1.32 17.77 15.21
N PRO A 256 0.96 19.03 14.90
CA PRO A 256 0.94 19.53 13.54
C PRO A 256 2.36 19.60 12.96
N ILE A 257 2.52 19.08 11.77
CA ILE A 257 3.72 19.21 10.97
C ILE A 257 3.64 20.42 10.05
N LYS A 258 4.77 20.85 9.51
CA LYS A 258 4.90 21.98 8.60
C LYS A 258 5.29 21.52 7.21
N ASP A 259 5.14 22.41 6.25
CA ASP A 259 5.65 22.20 4.90
C ASP A 259 7.13 21.82 4.94
N LYS A 260 7.51 20.84 4.12
CA LYS A 260 8.88 20.29 4.00
C LYS A 260 9.38 19.48 5.22
N ASP A 261 8.59 19.29 6.27
CA ASP A 261 8.92 18.42 7.40
C ASP A 261 8.98 16.94 6.98
N VAL A 262 8.17 16.58 6.01
CA VAL A 262 8.18 15.26 5.36
C VAL A 262 8.50 15.37 3.89
N THR A 263 9.16 14.36 3.36
CA THR A 263 9.48 14.22 1.93
C THR A 263 8.91 12.93 1.40
N CYS A 264 8.52 12.92 0.13
CA CYS A 264 8.21 11.71 -0.60
C CYS A 264 9.39 11.36 -1.52
N PHE A 265 9.70 10.07 -1.65
CA PHE A 265 10.76 9.63 -2.55
C PHE A 265 10.33 8.43 -3.38
N ILE A 266 10.86 8.39 -4.59
CA ILE A 266 10.79 7.23 -5.49
C ILE A 266 12.20 6.68 -5.65
N ARG A 267 12.39 5.40 -5.33
CA ARG A 267 13.65 4.68 -5.52
C ARG A 267 13.45 3.59 -6.55
N MET A 268 14.36 3.48 -7.49
CA MET A 268 14.29 2.50 -8.58
C MET A 268 15.67 1.96 -8.94
N GLY A 269 15.75 0.68 -9.25
CA GLY A 269 17.01 0.05 -9.60
C GLY A 269 16.92 -1.47 -9.74
N SER A 270 18.05 -2.12 -9.92
CA SER A 270 18.15 -3.57 -9.93
C SER A 270 17.98 -4.16 -8.51
N ASP A 271 18.32 -3.39 -7.49
CA ASP A 271 17.99 -3.69 -6.11
C ASP A 271 17.77 -2.38 -5.33
N LEU A 272 17.09 -2.47 -4.19
CA LEU A 272 16.70 -1.30 -3.40
C LEU A 272 17.73 -0.89 -2.33
N LYS A 273 18.90 -1.56 -2.29
CA LYS A 273 19.92 -1.36 -1.26
C LYS A 273 21.24 -0.84 -1.78
N ASN A 274 21.74 -1.45 -2.87
CA ASN A 274 23.11 -1.25 -3.32
C ASN A 274 23.19 -0.63 -4.72
N ASN A 275 22.13 -0.78 -5.55
CA ASN A 275 22.12 -0.30 -6.93
C ASN A 275 20.80 0.36 -7.27
N TYR A 276 20.68 1.65 -6.94
CA TYR A 276 19.45 2.39 -7.18
C TYR A 276 19.69 3.87 -7.49
N TYR A 277 18.72 4.46 -8.16
CA TYR A 277 18.45 5.89 -8.20
C TYR A 277 17.33 6.19 -7.22
N GLU A 278 17.39 7.33 -6.53
CA GLU A 278 16.32 7.86 -5.70
C GLU A 278 16.09 9.31 -6.05
N TYR A 279 14.83 9.67 -6.26
CA TYR A 279 14.38 11.03 -6.45
C TYR A 279 13.46 11.41 -5.30
N GLU A 280 13.76 12.47 -4.58
CA GLU A 280 13.09 12.88 -3.33
C GLU A 280 12.62 14.32 -3.45
N ILE A 281 11.34 14.56 -3.15
CA ILE A 281 10.72 15.89 -3.15
C ILE A 281 10.23 16.25 -1.75
N PRO A 282 10.37 17.51 -1.31
CA PRO A 282 9.74 18.01 -0.10
C PRO A 282 8.24 18.18 -0.32
N LEU A 283 7.42 17.90 0.71
CA LEU A 283 5.97 17.98 0.58
C LEU A 283 5.43 19.27 1.20
N VAL A 284 4.46 19.86 0.52
CA VAL A 284 3.61 20.95 1.01
C VAL A 284 2.30 20.35 1.48
N LEU A 285 1.82 20.80 2.64
CA LEU A 285 0.61 20.26 3.25
C LEU A 285 -0.65 20.91 2.68
N THR A 286 -1.65 20.09 2.44
CA THR A 286 -2.98 20.59 2.08
C THR A 286 -3.68 21.11 3.34
N PRO A 287 -4.22 22.33 3.34
CA PRO A 287 -5.02 22.84 4.43
C PRO A 287 -6.28 22.01 4.66
N GLU A 288 -6.73 21.91 5.92
CA GLU A 288 -8.00 21.27 6.23
C GLU A 288 -9.17 21.98 5.53
N GLY A 289 -10.08 21.20 4.97
CA GLY A 289 -11.24 21.73 4.27
C GLY A 289 -11.97 20.70 3.42
N ILE A 290 -13.11 21.11 2.90
CA ILE A 290 -13.89 20.33 1.94
C ILE A 290 -13.69 20.92 0.55
N TYR A 291 -13.24 20.09 -0.36
CA TYR A 291 -12.83 20.46 -1.71
C TYR A 291 -13.81 19.89 -2.74
N SER A 292 -14.10 20.65 -3.79
CA SER A 292 -15.01 20.22 -4.86
C SER A 292 -14.24 19.56 -6.00
N ASP A 293 -14.62 18.33 -6.33
CA ASP A 293 -14.06 17.62 -7.50
C ASP A 293 -14.34 18.34 -8.83
N ASN A 294 -15.41 19.11 -8.90
CA ASN A 294 -15.77 19.88 -10.10
C ASN A 294 -14.99 21.20 -10.23
N ASN A 295 -14.24 21.61 -9.20
CA ASN A 295 -13.46 22.83 -9.21
C ASN A 295 -11.96 22.52 -9.47
N PRO A 296 -11.41 22.92 -10.62
CA PRO A 296 -9.99 22.69 -10.92
C PRO A 296 -9.02 23.29 -9.89
N GLN A 297 -9.39 24.41 -9.27
CA GLN A 297 -8.56 25.07 -8.25
C GLN A 297 -8.54 24.25 -6.94
N ASP A 298 -9.63 23.61 -6.59
CA ASP A 298 -9.70 22.76 -5.41
C ASP A 298 -8.89 21.46 -5.62
N ARG A 299 -8.92 20.90 -6.84
CA ARG A 299 -8.05 19.78 -7.21
C ARG A 299 -6.58 20.13 -7.07
N LEU A 300 -6.16 21.34 -7.51
CA LEU A 300 -4.79 21.82 -7.35
C LEU A 300 -4.39 22.09 -5.89
N LYS A 301 -5.36 22.40 -5.00
CA LYS A 301 -5.07 22.54 -3.57
C LYS A 301 -4.82 21.17 -2.91
N VAL A 302 -5.61 20.16 -3.28
CA VAL A 302 -5.46 18.79 -2.75
C VAL A 302 -4.24 18.10 -3.35
N TRP A 303 -3.95 18.36 -4.63
CA TRP A 303 -2.78 17.83 -5.36
C TRP A 303 -1.89 19.00 -5.80
N PRO A 304 -1.11 19.60 -4.88
CA PRO A 304 -0.27 20.75 -5.23
C PRO A 304 0.77 20.38 -6.29
N GLU A 305 1.00 21.30 -7.21
CA GLU A 305 2.03 21.11 -8.23
C GLU A 305 3.42 20.88 -7.62
N ALA A 306 3.73 21.57 -6.50
CA ALA A 306 4.97 21.38 -5.75
C ALA A 306 5.15 19.94 -5.20
N ASN A 307 4.07 19.18 -5.03
CA ASN A 307 4.14 17.78 -4.60
C ASN A 307 4.14 16.80 -5.78
N THR A 308 4.10 17.28 -7.02
CA THR A 308 4.04 16.41 -8.19
C THR A 308 5.43 15.98 -8.61
N PHE A 309 5.65 14.67 -8.67
CA PHE A 309 6.81 14.18 -9.41
C PHE A 309 6.57 14.41 -10.89
N ASP A 310 7.39 15.20 -11.51
CA ASP A 310 7.42 15.39 -12.96
C ASP A 310 8.84 15.75 -13.38
N PHE A 311 9.70 14.76 -13.53
CA PHE A 311 11.11 14.96 -13.82
C PHE A 311 11.59 14.13 -15.01
N GLU A 312 12.66 14.59 -15.64
CA GLU A 312 13.31 13.88 -16.72
C GLU A 312 14.17 12.73 -16.18
N LEU A 313 13.98 11.51 -16.69
CA LEU A 313 14.81 10.36 -16.33
C LEU A 313 16.30 10.57 -16.64
N GLN A 314 16.59 11.48 -17.60
CA GLN A 314 17.95 11.90 -17.92
C GLN A 314 18.67 12.54 -16.73
N ALA A 315 17.96 13.24 -15.82
CA ALA A 315 18.55 13.83 -14.63
C ALA A 315 19.22 12.78 -13.74
N LEU A 316 18.64 11.59 -13.61
CA LEU A 316 19.21 10.48 -12.86
C LEU A 316 20.53 9.96 -13.48
N THR A 317 20.56 9.85 -14.80
CA THR A 317 21.77 9.41 -15.52
C THR A 317 22.85 10.48 -15.51
N ASN A 318 22.47 11.75 -15.58
CA ASN A 318 23.39 12.88 -15.45
C ASN A 318 24.05 12.91 -14.07
N ALA A 319 23.28 12.72 -12.99
CA ALA A 319 23.80 12.60 -11.62
C ALA A 319 24.82 11.45 -11.49
N LYS A 320 24.55 10.30 -12.11
CA LYS A 320 25.49 9.17 -12.14
C LYS A 320 26.77 9.52 -12.91
N MET A 321 26.65 10.19 -14.06
CA MET A 321 27.81 10.61 -14.85
C MET A 321 28.67 11.62 -14.10
N GLU A 322 28.06 12.57 -13.41
CA GLU A 322 28.73 13.56 -12.58
C GLU A 322 29.49 12.90 -11.43
N ARG A 323 28.86 11.99 -10.68
CA ARG A 323 29.53 11.15 -9.70
C ARG A 323 30.75 10.44 -10.27
N ASN A 324 30.61 9.80 -11.43
CA ASN A 324 31.69 9.06 -12.05
C ASN A 324 32.83 9.98 -12.54
N ARG A 325 32.51 11.20 -12.95
CA ARG A 325 33.50 12.25 -13.31
C ARG A 325 34.27 12.67 -12.05
N SER A 326 33.58 12.97 -10.96
CA SER A 326 34.17 13.34 -9.68
C SER A 326 35.11 12.25 -9.13
N LYS A 327 34.68 10.98 -9.22
CA LYS A 327 35.52 9.83 -8.85
C LYS A 327 36.80 9.74 -9.68
N ARG A 328 36.71 9.92 -11.03
CA ARG A 328 37.89 9.90 -11.90
C ARG A 328 38.85 11.09 -11.64
N ALA A 329 38.30 12.18 -11.16
CA ALA A 329 39.10 13.34 -10.73
C ALA A 329 39.83 13.16 -9.38
N GLY A 330 39.72 11.98 -8.76
CA GLY A 330 40.42 11.64 -7.53
C GLY A 330 39.68 11.99 -6.24
N ASN A 331 38.38 12.33 -6.30
CA ASN A 331 37.62 12.59 -5.10
C ASN A 331 37.33 11.27 -4.36
N THR A 332 37.99 11.08 -3.20
CA THR A 332 37.88 9.88 -2.38
C THR A 332 36.56 9.76 -1.62
N ASN A 333 35.83 10.87 -1.47
CA ASN A 333 34.53 10.89 -0.81
C ASN A 333 33.38 10.42 -1.74
N VAL A 334 33.70 10.08 -2.98
CA VAL A 334 32.72 9.64 -3.99
C VAL A 334 33.07 8.25 -4.46
N GLY A 335 32.10 7.33 -4.35
CA GLY A 335 32.29 5.93 -4.72
C GLY A 335 31.01 5.23 -5.09
N ASN A 336 31.11 3.96 -5.45
CA ASN A 336 29.91 3.16 -5.76
C ASN A 336 29.20 2.67 -4.48
N THR A 337 29.91 2.65 -3.35
CA THR A 337 29.36 2.22 -2.06
C THR A 337 28.94 3.38 -1.16
N ILE A 338 29.22 4.61 -1.61
CA ILE A 338 28.84 5.84 -0.91
C ILE A 338 27.72 6.48 -1.71
N PRO A 339 26.59 6.82 -1.08
CA PRO A 339 25.53 7.56 -1.77
C PRO A 339 26.04 8.90 -2.29
N TYR A 340 25.82 9.12 -3.56
CA TYR A 340 26.08 10.41 -4.19
C TYR A 340 24.79 11.20 -4.26
N GLU A 341 24.77 12.34 -3.60
CA GLU A 341 23.61 13.22 -3.53
C GLU A 341 23.87 14.49 -4.36
N THR A 342 22.90 14.87 -5.15
CA THR A 342 22.87 16.13 -5.91
C THR A 342 21.43 16.61 -5.98
N TYR A 343 21.22 17.80 -6.54
CA TYR A 343 19.89 18.36 -6.71
C TYR A 343 19.52 18.38 -8.19
N ASP A 344 18.21 18.36 -8.46
CA ASP A 344 17.72 18.49 -9.84
C ASP A 344 18.04 19.92 -10.35
N PRO A 345 18.68 20.07 -11.51
CA PRO A 345 18.93 21.39 -12.08
C PRO A 345 17.67 22.20 -12.38
N ASP A 346 16.55 21.52 -12.65
CA ASP A 346 15.27 22.15 -12.96
C ASP A 346 14.51 22.58 -11.70
N ASP A 347 14.78 21.89 -10.56
CA ASP A 347 14.17 22.20 -9.25
C ASP A 347 15.14 21.87 -8.11
N LEU A 348 15.80 22.88 -7.59
CA LEU A 348 16.82 22.75 -6.55
C LEU A 348 16.30 22.29 -5.18
N ASP A 349 15.02 22.23 -4.95
CA ASP A 349 14.43 21.63 -3.75
C ASP A 349 14.39 20.09 -3.85
N ASN A 350 14.45 19.54 -5.06
CA ASN A 350 14.36 18.11 -5.31
C ASN A 350 15.75 17.47 -5.33
N LYS A 351 15.88 16.39 -4.57
CA LYS A 351 17.16 15.70 -4.37
C LYS A 351 17.25 14.42 -5.17
N ILE A 352 18.37 14.22 -5.84
CA ILE A 352 18.73 13.00 -6.56
C ILE A 352 19.83 12.27 -5.79
N THR A 353 19.62 10.99 -5.50
CA THR A 353 20.64 10.13 -4.88
C THR A 353 20.96 8.96 -5.80
N VAL A 354 22.24 8.69 -5.97
CA VAL A 354 22.75 7.56 -6.77
C VAL A 354 23.63 6.68 -5.91
N LEU A 355 23.28 5.41 -5.78
CA LEU A 355 24.09 4.40 -5.10
C LEU A 355 24.39 3.24 -6.05
N GLY A 356 25.60 2.70 -5.98
CA GLY A 356 26.00 1.56 -6.80
C GLY A 356 26.21 1.91 -8.26
N ASN A 357 25.79 1.03 -9.13
CA ASN A 357 25.84 1.22 -10.58
C ASN A 357 24.49 0.96 -11.25
N PRO A 358 23.42 1.65 -10.82
CA PRO A 358 22.09 1.44 -11.39
C PRO A 358 22.05 1.80 -12.87
N THR A 359 21.14 1.16 -13.59
CA THR A 359 20.85 1.46 -15.00
C THR A 359 19.33 1.56 -15.20
N LEU A 360 18.89 2.45 -16.08
CA LEU A 360 17.48 2.55 -16.47
C LEU A 360 17.04 1.42 -17.40
N GLU A 361 18.00 0.65 -17.92
CA GLU A 361 17.73 -0.52 -18.75
C GLU A 361 17.14 -1.71 -17.98
N ASP A 362 17.58 -1.86 -16.71
CA ASP A 362 17.23 -3.00 -15.87
C ASP A 362 16.71 -2.52 -14.51
N ILE A 363 15.48 -2.05 -14.51
CA ILE A 363 14.77 -1.69 -13.29
C ILE A 363 13.96 -2.91 -12.84
N GLN A 364 14.40 -3.55 -11.75
CA GLN A 364 13.77 -4.75 -11.19
C GLN A 364 12.88 -4.44 -9.98
N SER A 365 13.03 -3.26 -9.40
CA SER A 365 12.22 -2.85 -8.26
C SER A 365 12.00 -1.35 -8.26
N ILE A 366 10.78 -0.96 -7.87
CA ILE A 366 10.39 0.42 -7.60
C ILE A 366 9.91 0.48 -6.15
N MET A 367 10.34 1.51 -5.43
CA MET A 367 9.93 1.81 -4.06
C MET A 367 9.38 3.23 -4.01
N ILE A 368 8.30 3.42 -3.28
CA ILE A 368 7.77 4.73 -2.92
C ILE A 368 7.75 4.81 -1.41
N GLY A 369 8.23 5.91 -0.87
CA GLY A 369 8.29 6.07 0.58
C GLY A 369 8.20 7.51 1.02
N VAL A 370 8.01 7.67 2.32
CA VAL A 370 7.95 8.96 3.00
C VAL A 370 9.04 9.00 4.07
N ARG A 371 9.75 10.11 4.13
CA ARG A 371 10.86 10.33 5.07
C ARG A 371 10.57 11.52 5.97
N ASN A 372 10.85 11.35 7.25
CA ASN A 372 10.84 12.42 8.23
C ASN A 372 12.15 13.22 8.14
N LYS A 373 12.07 14.52 7.85
CA LYS A 373 13.24 15.42 7.77
C LYS A 373 13.50 16.16 9.07
N THR A 374 12.58 16.08 10.02
CA THR A 374 12.67 16.78 11.31
C THR A 374 13.56 16.06 12.31
N ASN A 375 13.76 16.67 13.45
CA ASN A 375 14.46 16.07 14.59
C ASN A 375 13.48 15.55 15.67
N GLN A 376 12.19 15.45 15.31
CA GLN A 376 11.12 14.97 16.17
C GLN A 376 10.37 13.83 15.46
N GLU A 377 9.55 13.10 16.19
CA GLU A 377 8.63 12.14 15.60
C GLU A 377 7.52 12.89 14.84
N VAL A 378 7.10 12.34 13.70
CA VAL A 378 6.04 12.93 12.88
C VAL A 378 4.96 11.90 12.59
N SER A 379 3.71 12.38 12.55
CA SER A 379 2.56 11.63 12.09
C SER A 379 1.92 12.38 10.93
N ALA A 380 1.76 11.71 9.80
CA ALA A 380 1.28 12.33 8.57
C ALA A 380 0.51 11.32 7.73
N GLU A 381 -0.37 11.81 6.88
CA GLU A 381 -0.99 11.01 5.83
C GLU A 381 -0.53 11.53 4.46
N VAL A 382 -0.09 10.62 3.61
CA VAL A 382 0.39 10.92 2.26
C VAL A 382 -0.32 10.03 1.26
N TRP A 383 -0.92 10.61 0.22
CA TRP A 383 -1.53 9.86 -0.86
C TRP A 383 -0.65 9.93 -2.10
N VAL A 384 -0.54 8.83 -2.82
CA VAL A 384 0.19 8.78 -4.10
C VAL A 384 -0.70 8.20 -5.18
N ASN A 385 -0.66 8.80 -6.35
CA ASN A 385 -1.53 8.42 -7.44
C ASN A 385 -0.83 8.58 -8.79
N GLU A 386 -1.27 7.81 -9.81
CA GLU A 386 -0.87 7.94 -11.20
C GLU A 386 0.66 7.87 -11.44
N LEU A 387 1.34 6.88 -10.82
CA LEU A 387 2.74 6.63 -11.18
C LEU A 387 2.83 6.16 -12.63
N ARG A 388 3.37 7.00 -13.50
CA ARG A 388 3.43 6.75 -14.93
C ARG A 388 4.73 7.20 -15.57
N LEU A 389 5.12 6.51 -16.62
CA LEU A 389 6.16 6.91 -17.54
C LEU A 389 5.51 7.61 -18.73
N SER A 390 6.06 8.72 -19.16
CA SER A 390 5.51 9.53 -20.25
C SER A 390 6.56 9.93 -21.27
N GLN A 391 6.09 10.44 -22.40
CA GLN A 391 6.91 10.86 -23.54
C GLN A 391 7.79 9.72 -24.06
N PHE A 392 7.14 8.70 -24.61
CA PHE A 392 7.83 7.59 -25.27
C PHE A 392 8.76 8.12 -26.39
N ASN A 393 9.98 7.61 -26.47
CA ASN A 393 10.95 8.03 -27.44
C ASN A 393 10.73 7.30 -28.78
N GLU A 394 9.99 7.94 -29.66
CA GLU A 394 9.69 7.43 -31.01
C GLU A 394 10.81 7.64 -32.03
N LYS A 395 11.97 8.16 -31.61
CA LYS A 395 13.10 8.36 -32.53
C LYS A 395 13.61 7.01 -33.02
N GLY A 396 13.34 6.71 -34.28
CA GLY A 396 13.90 5.55 -34.95
C GLY A 396 15.43 5.64 -35.04
N GLY A 397 16.12 4.56 -34.68
CA GLY A 397 17.55 4.44 -34.93
C GLY A 397 17.77 4.02 -36.38
N VAL A 398 18.68 4.71 -37.09
CA VAL A 398 19.16 4.28 -38.39
C VAL A 398 20.44 3.48 -38.18
N ALA A 399 20.43 2.20 -38.54
CA ALA A 399 21.61 1.36 -38.58
C ALA A 399 21.95 1.08 -40.06
N ALA A 400 23.15 1.36 -40.50
CA ALA A 400 23.65 0.97 -41.81
C ALA A 400 24.86 0.06 -41.65
N MET A 401 24.81 -1.09 -42.32
CA MET A 401 25.97 -2.02 -42.44
C MET A 401 26.38 -2.12 -43.89
N ALA A 402 27.62 -1.85 -44.17
CA ALA A 402 28.21 -2.03 -45.49
C ALA A 402 29.30 -3.10 -45.41
N ASN A 403 29.16 -4.16 -46.21
CA ASN A 403 30.19 -5.18 -46.40
C ASN A 403 30.79 -5.05 -47.81
N ALA A 404 32.10 -4.90 -47.91
CA ALA A 404 32.80 -4.94 -49.15
C ALA A 404 33.72 -6.17 -49.18
N ALA A 405 33.53 -7.05 -50.15
CA ALA A 405 34.42 -8.18 -50.41
C ALA A 405 35.19 -7.90 -51.72
N LEU A 406 36.51 -7.88 -51.67
CA LEU A 406 37.38 -7.78 -52.80
C LEU A 406 38.04 -9.14 -53.04
N SER A 407 37.76 -9.81 -54.17
CA SER A 407 38.50 -10.95 -54.62
C SER A 407 39.49 -10.51 -55.70
N ILE A 408 40.78 -10.71 -55.41
CA ILE A 408 41.85 -10.52 -56.37
C ILE A 408 42.14 -11.89 -56.94
N SER A 409 41.94 -12.03 -58.23
CA SER A 409 42.34 -13.22 -58.99
C SER A 409 43.76 -12.97 -59.52
N ASP A 410 44.66 -13.90 -59.27
CA ASP A 410 45.95 -13.99 -59.95
C ASP A 410 45.79 -14.48 -61.39
#